data_7268bccc964363d8d3b920df8824b83b
#
_entry.id   7268bccc964363d8d3b920df8824b83b
#
_cell.length_a   1.000
_cell.length_b   1.000
_cell.length_c   1.000
_cell.angle_alpha   90.00
_cell.angle_beta   90.00
_cell.angle_gamma   90.00
#
_symmetry.space_group_name_H-M   'P 1'
#
loop_
_entity.id
_entity.type
_entity.pdbx_description
1 polymer ?
#
loop_
_entity_poly.entity_id
_entity_poly.type
_entity_poly.pdbx_seq_one_letter_code
_entity_poly.pdbx_strand_id
1 'polypeptide(L)'
;MDDNILDQKWSAGSLLHFAFPTIVMMIFMGLYTIVDTIFVAQFVNTDALSSINIVCPVINISVGLGTMIATGGNAIVSRKMGAGKNQEAKEDFTLLIITGALIGLLILLGGTIWIDKIIYVLGASDLLFPYCKGYLIVLLLFIPANILQTLFSNLFVTAGKPGLGFGLSVLAGVANIILDYIFI
;
A
#
# COMPACT_ATOMS: atom_id res chain seq x y z
N MET A 1 -3.18 19.84 -26.95
CA MET A 1 -4.35 18.94 -27.16
C MET A 1 -3.99 17.66 -26.46
N ASP A 2 -4.31 17.58 -25.18
CA ASP A 2 -4.09 16.33 -24.45
C ASP A 2 -5.24 15.40 -24.84
N ASP A 3 -4.95 14.41 -25.70
CA ASP A 3 -5.89 13.35 -26.03
C ASP A 3 -6.25 12.64 -24.73
N ASN A 4 -7.49 12.85 -24.31
CA ASN A 4 -8.02 12.28 -23.08
C ASN A 4 -8.07 10.75 -23.26
N ILE A 5 -7.07 10.05 -22.70
CA ILE A 5 -6.89 8.59 -22.84
C ILE A 5 -8.17 7.82 -22.48
N LEU A 6 -9.04 8.43 -21.63
CA LEU A 6 -10.30 7.85 -21.20
C LEU A 6 -11.42 7.93 -22.25
N ASP A 7 -11.28 8.74 -23.29
CA ASP A 7 -12.27 8.92 -24.38
C ASP A 7 -12.04 8.01 -25.59
N GLN A 8 -10.98 7.19 -25.57
CA GLN A 8 -10.66 6.30 -26.68
C GLN A 8 -11.56 5.05 -26.69
N LYS A 9 -11.95 4.61 -27.88
CA LYS A 9 -12.58 3.30 -28.06
C LYS A 9 -11.57 2.18 -27.79
N TRP A 10 -11.67 1.57 -26.63
CA TRP A 10 -10.78 0.50 -26.23
C TRP A 10 -11.03 -0.79 -27.01
N SER A 11 -10.02 -1.27 -27.72
CA SER A 11 -9.94 -2.64 -28.20
C SER A 11 -9.40 -3.55 -27.07
N ALA A 12 -9.69 -4.84 -27.08
CA ALA A 12 -9.14 -5.79 -26.11
C ALA A 12 -7.61 -5.75 -26.07
N GLY A 13 -6.96 -5.58 -27.23
CA GLY A 13 -5.49 -5.45 -27.31
C GLY A 13 -4.96 -4.15 -26.71
N SER A 14 -5.62 -3.00 -26.95
CA SER A 14 -5.20 -1.72 -26.36
C SER A 14 -5.42 -1.69 -24.85
N LEU A 15 -6.50 -2.33 -24.36
CA LEU A 15 -6.76 -2.47 -22.93
C LEU A 15 -5.69 -3.33 -22.25
N LEU A 16 -5.31 -4.45 -22.87
CA LEU A 16 -4.26 -5.32 -22.36
C LEU A 16 -2.91 -4.61 -22.33
N HIS A 17 -2.57 -3.87 -23.38
CA HIS A 17 -1.35 -3.07 -23.43
C HIS A 17 -1.31 -1.99 -22.34
N PHE A 18 -2.44 -1.34 -22.07
CA PHE A 18 -2.56 -0.35 -20.99
C PHE A 18 -2.43 -1.00 -19.59
N ALA A 19 -3.05 -2.18 -19.39
CA ALA A 19 -3.02 -2.90 -18.12
C ALA A 19 -1.69 -3.64 -17.87
N PHE A 20 -0.90 -3.91 -18.90
CA PHE A 20 0.31 -4.72 -18.82
C PHE A 20 1.32 -4.22 -17.76
N PRO A 21 1.66 -2.92 -17.66
CA PRO A 21 2.55 -2.42 -16.61
C PRO A 21 2.03 -2.68 -15.20
N THR A 22 0.71 -2.56 -15.00
CA THR A 22 0.08 -2.83 -13.70
C THR A 22 0.12 -4.31 -13.34
N ILE A 23 -0.10 -5.20 -14.32
CA ILE A 23 0.00 -6.66 -14.13
C ILE A 23 1.43 -7.05 -13.76
N VAL A 24 2.42 -6.54 -14.48
CA VAL A 24 3.85 -6.80 -14.19
C VAL A 24 4.22 -6.25 -12.81
N MET A 25 3.72 -5.08 -12.45
CA MET A 25 3.90 -4.50 -11.11
C MET A 25 3.37 -5.43 -10.01
N MET A 26 2.16 -5.98 -10.18
CA MET A 26 1.57 -6.89 -9.18
C MET A 26 2.36 -8.19 -9.05
N ILE A 27 2.83 -8.75 -10.17
CA ILE A 27 3.70 -9.95 -10.16
C ILE A 27 5.01 -9.64 -9.45
N PHE A 28 5.63 -8.51 -9.75
CA PHE A 28 6.88 -8.09 -9.11
C PHE A 28 6.71 -7.88 -7.61
N MET A 29 5.61 -7.24 -7.18
CA MET A 29 5.28 -7.07 -5.76
C MET A 29 5.10 -8.42 -5.06
N GLY A 30 4.44 -9.39 -5.70
CA GLY A 30 4.31 -10.75 -5.18
C GLY A 30 5.66 -11.44 -5.02
N LEU A 31 6.54 -11.32 -6.01
CA LEU A 31 7.86 -11.92 -5.98
C LEU A 31 8.74 -11.35 -4.88
N TYR A 32 8.80 -10.01 -4.73
CA TYR A 32 9.62 -9.42 -3.66
C TYR A 32 9.08 -9.79 -2.27
N THR A 33 7.76 -9.88 -2.08
CA THR A 33 7.18 -10.33 -0.80
C THR A 33 7.61 -11.76 -0.46
N ILE A 34 7.70 -12.65 -1.45
CA ILE A 34 8.22 -14.02 -1.25
C ILE A 34 9.70 -13.97 -0.85
N VAL A 35 10.51 -13.15 -1.53
CA VAL A 35 11.93 -12.98 -1.22
C VAL A 35 12.12 -12.45 0.20
N ASP A 36 11.41 -11.40 0.59
CA ASP A 36 11.40 -10.83 1.93
C ASP A 36 11.05 -11.89 2.99
N THR A 37 10.00 -12.66 2.76
CA THR A 37 9.61 -13.77 3.65
C THR A 37 10.71 -14.82 3.80
N ILE A 38 11.43 -15.16 2.71
CA ILE A 38 12.54 -16.11 2.75
C ILE A 38 13.71 -15.54 3.55
N PHE A 39 14.05 -14.25 3.37
CA PHE A 39 15.10 -13.59 4.14
C PHE A 39 14.78 -13.60 5.63
N VAL A 40 13.58 -13.20 6.02
CA VAL A 40 13.14 -13.23 7.42
C VAL A 40 13.17 -14.66 7.97
N ALA A 41 12.71 -15.65 7.23
CA ALA A 41 12.69 -17.05 7.67
C ALA A 41 14.08 -17.66 7.86
N GLN A 42 15.07 -17.27 7.07
CA GLN A 42 16.42 -17.83 7.11
C GLN A 42 17.37 -17.11 8.05
N PHE A 43 17.25 -15.81 8.18
CA PHE A 43 18.21 -14.95 8.89
C PHE A 43 17.70 -14.41 10.20
N VAL A 44 16.37 -14.46 10.44
CA VAL A 44 15.75 -14.00 11.68
C VAL A 44 15.25 -15.22 12.49
N ASN A 45 15.12 -15.03 13.79
CA ASN A 45 14.65 -16.01 14.74
C ASN A 45 13.19 -16.45 14.45
N THR A 46 12.85 -17.71 14.72
CA THR A 46 11.48 -18.27 14.59
C THR A 46 10.44 -17.52 15.40
N ASP A 47 10.82 -16.94 16.53
CA ASP A 47 9.94 -16.14 17.37
C ASP A 47 9.57 -14.80 16.70
N ALA A 48 10.53 -14.18 16.00
CA ALA A 48 10.27 -12.98 15.21
C ALA A 48 9.31 -13.27 14.05
N LEU A 49 9.51 -14.37 13.31
CA LEU A 49 8.60 -14.79 12.24
C LEU A 49 7.18 -15.07 12.74
N SER A 50 7.07 -15.73 13.90
CA SER A 50 5.79 -15.98 14.56
C SER A 50 5.11 -14.66 14.96
N SER A 51 5.87 -13.68 15.45
CA SER A 51 5.37 -12.35 15.82
C SER A 51 4.84 -11.57 14.62
N ILE A 52 5.52 -11.63 13.48
CA ILE A 52 5.05 -11.02 12.23
C ILE A 52 3.68 -11.60 11.83
N ASN A 53 3.53 -12.92 11.90
CA ASN A 53 2.27 -13.59 11.57
C ASN A 53 1.13 -13.19 12.53
N ILE A 54 1.41 -13.04 13.82
CA ILE A 54 0.42 -12.58 14.82
C ILE A 54 -0.05 -11.16 14.51
N VAL A 55 0.85 -10.27 14.09
CA VAL A 55 0.55 -8.86 13.80
C VAL A 55 -0.03 -8.66 12.39
N CYS A 56 0.10 -9.64 11.49
CA CYS A 56 -0.37 -9.59 10.11
C CYS A 56 -1.83 -9.08 9.94
N PRO A 57 -2.82 -9.41 10.79
CA PRO A 57 -4.16 -8.86 10.68
C PRO A 57 -4.22 -7.33 10.76
N VAL A 58 -3.35 -6.67 11.53
CA VAL A 58 -3.28 -5.20 11.60
C VAL A 58 -2.82 -4.62 10.27
N ILE A 59 -1.83 -5.25 9.64
CA ILE A 59 -1.36 -4.87 8.29
C ILE A 59 -2.50 -4.98 7.29
N ASN A 60 -3.17 -6.14 7.26
CA ASN A 60 -4.24 -6.43 6.31
C ASN A 60 -5.42 -5.45 6.45
N ILE A 61 -5.80 -5.09 7.68
CA ILE A 61 -6.86 -4.09 7.93
C ILE A 61 -6.40 -2.72 7.40
N SER A 62 -5.17 -2.32 7.67
CA SER A 62 -4.63 -1.03 7.25
C SER A 62 -4.54 -0.91 5.72
N VAL A 63 -4.04 -1.97 5.05
CA VAL A 63 -4.00 -2.06 3.58
C VAL A 63 -5.41 -2.09 3.00
N GLY A 64 -6.34 -2.83 3.62
CA GLY A 64 -7.74 -2.89 3.21
C GLY A 64 -8.41 -1.53 3.25
N LEU A 65 -8.22 -0.77 4.34
CA LEU A 65 -8.75 0.59 4.48
C LEU A 65 -8.13 1.54 3.43
N GLY A 66 -6.81 1.48 3.25
CA GLY A 66 -6.11 2.26 2.22
C GLY A 66 -6.65 1.97 0.81
N THR A 67 -6.82 0.70 0.48
CA THR A 67 -7.35 0.26 -0.82
C THR A 67 -8.81 0.69 -1.01
N MET A 68 -9.63 0.60 0.03
CA MET A 68 -11.03 1.04 -0.02
C MET A 68 -11.13 2.53 -0.35
N ILE A 69 -10.36 3.37 0.35
CA ILE A 69 -10.32 4.81 0.11
C ILE A 69 -9.78 5.12 -1.29
N ALA A 70 -8.69 4.45 -1.68
CA ALA A 70 -8.05 4.65 -2.98
C ALA A 70 -9.00 4.26 -4.12
N THR A 71 -9.61 3.08 -4.08
CA THR A 71 -10.49 2.59 -5.15
C THR A 71 -11.76 3.43 -5.25
N GLY A 72 -12.43 3.69 -4.11
CA GLY A 72 -13.65 4.49 -4.07
C GLY A 72 -13.41 5.92 -4.52
N GLY A 73 -12.35 6.54 -4.03
CA GLY A 73 -12.00 7.92 -4.37
C GLY A 73 -11.54 8.07 -5.82
N ASN A 74 -10.70 7.16 -6.31
CA ASN A 74 -10.25 7.22 -7.69
C ASN A 74 -11.39 7.03 -8.70
N ALA A 75 -12.45 6.28 -8.37
CA ALA A 75 -13.63 6.18 -9.22
C ALA A 75 -14.34 7.54 -9.40
N ILE A 76 -14.36 8.37 -8.34
CA ILE A 76 -14.94 9.72 -8.41
C ILE A 76 -14.02 10.65 -9.23
N VAL A 77 -12.73 10.63 -8.94
CA VAL A 77 -11.73 11.46 -9.64
C VAL A 77 -11.70 11.13 -11.13
N SER A 78 -11.62 9.84 -11.51
CA SER A 78 -11.59 9.43 -12.91
C SER A 78 -12.85 9.83 -13.67
N ARG A 79 -14.05 9.70 -13.04
CA ARG A 79 -15.32 10.12 -13.64
C ARG A 79 -15.32 11.63 -13.93
N LYS A 80 -14.82 12.45 -13.00
CA LYS A 80 -14.73 13.90 -13.19
C LYS A 80 -13.71 14.28 -14.24
N MET A 81 -12.57 13.58 -14.29
CA MET A 81 -11.58 13.76 -15.36
C MET A 81 -12.15 13.41 -16.73
N GLY A 82 -12.87 12.29 -16.87
CA GLY A 82 -13.55 11.91 -18.11
C GLY A 82 -14.66 12.87 -18.54
N ALA A 83 -15.30 13.58 -17.59
CA ALA A 83 -16.27 14.63 -17.87
C ALA A 83 -15.63 16.02 -18.18
N GLY A 84 -14.30 16.10 -18.27
CA GLY A 84 -13.57 17.37 -18.51
C GLY A 84 -13.51 18.32 -17.31
N LYS A 85 -13.99 17.89 -16.15
CA LYS A 85 -14.02 18.72 -14.91
C LYS A 85 -12.73 18.60 -14.12
N ASN A 86 -11.62 18.94 -14.76
CA ASN A 86 -10.28 18.73 -14.21
C ASN A 86 -10.03 19.46 -12.88
N GLN A 87 -10.62 20.64 -12.67
CA GLN A 87 -10.45 21.39 -11.44
C GLN A 87 -11.14 20.68 -10.26
N GLU A 88 -12.40 20.25 -10.45
CA GLU A 88 -13.13 19.48 -9.44
C GLU A 88 -12.42 18.14 -9.12
N ALA A 89 -11.84 17.49 -10.14
CA ALA A 89 -11.07 16.25 -9.95
C ALA A 89 -9.83 16.46 -9.07
N LYS A 90 -9.13 17.60 -9.23
CA LYS A 90 -7.97 17.95 -8.37
C LYS A 90 -8.37 18.22 -6.93
N GLU A 91 -9.50 18.88 -6.72
CA GLU A 91 -10.04 19.16 -5.38
C GLU A 91 -10.42 17.86 -4.66
N ASP A 92 -11.14 16.96 -5.33
CA ASP A 92 -11.47 15.64 -4.79
C ASP A 92 -10.22 14.83 -4.48
N PHE A 93 -9.22 14.86 -5.35
CA PHE A 93 -7.97 14.16 -5.11
C PHE A 93 -7.25 14.71 -3.86
N THR A 94 -7.19 16.03 -3.71
CA THR A 94 -6.61 16.66 -2.51
C THR A 94 -7.37 16.23 -1.24
N LEU A 95 -8.70 16.20 -1.32
CA LEU A 95 -9.54 15.70 -0.22
C LEU A 95 -9.24 14.24 0.13
N LEU A 96 -9.03 13.38 -0.87
CA LEU A 96 -8.66 11.97 -0.66
C LEU A 96 -7.31 11.83 0.06
N ILE A 97 -6.30 12.63 -0.33
CA ILE A 97 -5.00 12.62 0.35
C ILE A 97 -5.15 13.04 1.81
N ILE A 98 -5.86 14.12 2.07
CA ILE A 98 -6.10 14.60 3.44
C ILE A 98 -6.85 13.55 4.25
N THR A 99 -7.90 12.95 3.69
CA THR A 99 -8.67 11.90 4.36
C THR A 99 -7.82 10.66 4.64
N GLY A 100 -7.02 10.22 3.67
CA GLY A 100 -6.10 9.10 3.85
C GLY A 100 -5.05 9.36 4.92
N ALA A 101 -4.47 10.57 4.94
CA ALA A 101 -3.51 10.98 5.96
C ALA A 101 -4.14 11.03 7.35
N LEU A 102 -5.35 11.57 7.48
CA LEU A 102 -6.08 11.63 8.76
C LEU A 102 -6.42 10.24 9.27
N ILE A 103 -6.93 9.35 8.42
CA ILE A 103 -7.24 7.97 8.79
C ILE A 103 -5.96 7.23 9.19
N GLY A 104 -4.87 7.37 8.44
CA GLY A 104 -3.58 6.81 8.80
C GLY A 104 -3.07 7.31 10.16
N LEU A 105 -3.22 8.60 10.44
CA LEU A 105 -2.85 9.20 11.71
C LEU A 105 -3.74 8.71 12.88
N LEU A 106 -5.04 8.54 12.65
CA LEU A 106 -5.95 7.98 13.63
C LEU A 106 -5.60 6.52 13.98
N ILE A 107 -5.24 5.72 12.97
CA ILE A 107 -4.79 4.33 13.17
C ILE A 107 -3.46 4.32 13.95
N LEU A 108 -2.51 5.18 13.61
CA LEU A 108 -1.25 5.32 14.32
C LEU A 108 -1.49 5.66 15.80
N LEU A 109 -2.26 6.70 16.09
CA LEU A 109 -2.52 7.14 17.45
C LEU A 109 -3.32 6.09 18.24
N GLY A 110 -4.42 5.60 17.69
CA GLY A 110 -5.23 4.56 18.32
C GLY A 110 -4.46 3.26 18.53
N GLY A 111 -3.72 2.82 17.49
CA GLY A 111 -2.88 1.62 17.56
C GLY A 111 -1.79 1.72 18.62
N THR A 112 -1.16 2.90 18.76
CA THR A 112 -0.10 3.12 19.77
C THR A 112 -0.65 3.17 21.20
N ILE A 113 -1.81 3.81 21.39
CA ILE A 113 -2.46 3.90 22.70
C ILE A 113 -2.90 2.52 23.21
N TRP A 114 -3.43 1.68 22.33
CA TRP A 114 -3.98 0.36 22.69
C TRP A 114 -3.09 -0.81 22.27
N ILE A 115 -1.80 -0.56 21.99
CA ILE A 115 -0.87 -1.55 21.43
C ILE A 115 -0.83 -2.85 22.22
N ASP A 116 -0.74 -2.76 23.55
CA ASP A 116 -0.65 -3.94 24.43
C ASP A 116 -1.93 -4.78 24.36
N LYS A 117 -3.10 -4.13 24.35
CA LYS A 117 -4.39 -4.83 24.21
C LYS A 117 -4.52 -5.49 22.83
N ILE A 118 -4.11 -4.80 21.78
CA ILE A 118 -4.15 -5.33 20.42
C ILE A 118 -3.31 -6.60 20.32
N ILE A 119 -2.10 -6.60 20.86
CA ILE A 119 -1.18 -7.74 20.81
C ILE A 119 -1.78 -8.94 21.54
N TYR A 120 -2.36 -8.75 22.75
CA TYR A 120 -2.99 -9.85 23.49
C TYR A 120 -4.26 -10.37 22.81
N VAL A 121 -5.08 -9.49 22.23
CA VAL A 121 -6.29 -9.89 21.46
C VAL A 121 -5.91 -10.70 20.21
N LEU A 122 -4.77 -10.42 19.61
CA LEU A 122 -4.24 -11.17 18.47
C LEU A 122 -3.66 -12.53 18.87
N GLY A 123 -3.58 -12.85 20.17
CA GLY A 123 -3.17 -14.14 20.68
C GLY A 123 -1.68 -14.30 20.95
N ALA A 124 -0.94 -13.21 21.11
CA ALA A 124 0.47 -13.27 21.47
C ALA A 124 0.65 -13.83 22.90
N SER A 125 1.59 -14.76 23.06
CA SER A 125 2.07 -15.20 24.37
C SER A 125 3.02 -14.17 24.99
N ASP A 126 3.24 -14.26 26.31
CA ASP A 126 4.18 -13.38 27.03
C ASP A 126 5.60 -13.46 26.43
N LEU A 127 6.00 -14.61 25.89
CA LEU A 127 7.28 -14.82 25.23
C LEU A 127 7.39 -14.01 23.93
N LEU A 128 6.33 -13.97 23.14
CA LEU A 128 6.29 -13.31 21.83
C LEU A 128 5.91 -11.82 21.92
N PHE A 129 5.35 -11.40 23.08
CA PHE A 129 4.89 -10.03 23.28
C PHE A 129 5.95 -8.96 22.95
N PRO A 130 7.20 -9.04 23.45
CA PRO A 130 8.21 -8.01 23.14
C PRO A 130 8.55 -7.92 21.65
N TYR A 131 8.58 -9.05 20.95
CA TYR A 131 8.79 -9.10 19.51
C TYR A 131 7.61 -8.49 18.74
N CYS A 132 6.37 -8.87 19.09
CA CYS A 132 5.15 -8.29 18.52
C CYS A 132 5.11 -6.78 18.73
N LYS A 133 5.44 -6.31 19.95
CA LYS A 133 5.39 -4.88 20.28
C LYS A 133 6.42 -4.09 19.50
N GLY A 134 7.66 -4.56 19.43
CA GLY A 134 8.72 -3.91 18.67
C GLY A 134 8.35 -3.78 17.18
N TYR A 135 7.85 -4.86 16.59
CA TYR A 135 7.44 -4.87 15.19
C TYR A 135 6.20 -4.00 14.94
N LEU A 136 5.17 -4.09 15.80
CA LEU A 136 3.93 -3.35 15.64
C LEU A 136 4.13 -1.83 15.77
N ILE A 137 5.01 -1.35 16.66
CA ILE A 137 5.32 0.08 16.79
C ILE A 137 5.86 0.63 15.47
N VAL A 138 6.85 -0.05 14.89
CA VAL A 138 7.43 0.38 13.61
C VAL A 138 6.38 0.37 12.52
N LEU A 139 5.58 -0.69 12.43
CA LEU A 139 4.48 -0.82 11.48
C LEU A 139 3.48 0.35 11.59
N LEU A 140 2.99 0.62 12.81
CA LEU A 140 2.05 1.70 13.07
C LEU A 140 2.59 3.05 12.61
N LEU A 141 3.89 3.32 12.86
CA LEU A 141 4.54 4.56 12.46
C LEU A 141 4.49 4.78 10.93
N PHE A 142 4.58 3.70 10.15
CA PHE A 142 4.58 3.76 8.69
C PHE A 142 3.19 3.59 8.04
N ILE A 143 2.13 3.28 8.81
CA ILE A 143 0.77 3.15 8.26
C ILE A 143 0.30 4.38 7.49
N PRO A 144 0.45 5.63 7.98
CA PRO A 144 0.04 6.81 7.21
C PRO A 144 0.74 6.90 5.85
N ALA A 145 2.04 6.60 5.80
CA ALA A 145 2.81 6.59 4.56
C ALA A 145 2.34 5.47 3.61
N ASN A 146 2.03 4.29 4.13
CA ASN A 146 1.53 3.15 3.35
C ASN A 146 0.16 3.45 2.72
N ILE A 147 -0.76 4.07 3.47
CA ILE A 147 -2.06 4.50 2.94
C ILE A 147 -1.88 5.52 1.82
N LEU A 148 -1.02 6.51 2.01
CA LEU A 148 -0.73 7.51 1.00
C LEU A 148 -0.07 6.89 -0.24
N GLN A 149 0.86 5.96 -0.06
CA GLN A 149 1.47 5.21 -1.17
C GLN A 149 0.42 4.47 -1.99
N THR A 150 -0.55 3.81 -1.34
CA THR A 150 -1.66 3.12 -2.01
C THR A 150 -2.52 4.09 -2.80
N LEU A 151 -2.85 5.25 -2.25
CA LEU A 151 -3.58 6.31 -2.93
C LEU A 151 -2.86 6.81 -4.17
N PHE A 152 -1.57 7.13 -4.07
CA PHE A 152 -0.77 7.60 -5.20
C PHE A 152 -0.59 6.52 -6.27
N SER A 153 -0.36 5.27 -5.91
CA SER A 153 -0.22 4.16 -6.86
C SER A 153 -1.47 3.99 -7.72
N ASN A 154 -2.65 4.06 -7.09
CA ASN A 154 -3.93 4.00 -7.81
C ASN A 154 -4.14 5.25 -8.69
N LEU A 155 -3.71 6.42 -8.23
CA LEU A 155 -3.83 7.66 -8.99
C LEU A 155 -3.02 7.63 -10.29
N PHE A 156 -1.80 7.08 -10.29
CA PHE A 156 -0.99 6.98 -11.51
C PHE A 156 -1.70 6.17 -12.59
N VAL A 157 -2.42 5.12 -12.21
CA VAL A 157 -3.25 4.35 -13.14
C VAL A 157 -4.41 5.20 -13.65
N THR A 158 -5.11 5.90 -12.77
CA THR A 158 -6.25 6.79 -13.11
C THR A 158 -5.82 7.95 -14.00
N ALA A 159 -4.63 8.51 -13.77
CA ALA A 159 -4.06 9.58 -14.60
C ALA A 159 -3.53 9.10 -15.96
N GLY A 160 -3.73 7.83 -16.32
CA GLY A 160 -3.27 7.27 -17.59
C GLY A 160 -1.77 7.07 -17.69
N LYS A 161 -1.06 7.05 -16.55
CA LYS A 161 0.40 6.87 -16.48
C LYS A 161 0.80 5.65 -15.64
N PRO A 162 0.27 4.44 -15.94
CA PRO A 162 0.55 3.24 -15.15
C PRO A 162 2.05 2.88 -15.12
N GLY A 163 2.80 3.26 -16.16
CA GLY A 163 4.25 3.04 -16.21
C GLY A 163 5.04 3.81 -15.13
N LEU A 164 4.56 4.98 -14.68
CA LEU A 164 5.17 5.70 -13.56
C LEU A 164 4.92 4.97 -12.23
N GLY A 165 3.70 4.48 -12.01
CA GLY A 165 3.38 3.65 -10.85
C GLY A 165 4.23 2.39 -10.80
N PHE A 166 4.40 1.71 -11.94
CA PHE A 166 5.28 0.56 -12.09
C PHE A 166 6.74 0.91 -11.74
N GLY A 167 7.29 1.96 -12.33
CA GLY A 167 8.68 2.38 -12.08
C GLY A 167 8.96 2.68 -10.60
N LEU A 168 8.06 3.39 -9.93
CA LEU A 168 8.17 3.68 -8.50
C LEU A 168 8.05 2.43 -7.63
N SER A 169 7.16 1.50 -7.98
CA SER A 169 6.99 0.24 -7.24
C SER A 169 8.21 -0.68 -7.41
N VAL A 170 8.79 -0.75 -8.59
CA VAL A 170 10.04 -1.49 -8.83
C VAL A 170 11.19 -0.87 -8.04
N LEU A 171 11.33 0.45 -8.06
CA LEU A 171 12.36 1.16 -7.30
C LEU A 171 12.22 0.88 -5.78
N ALA A 172 11.00 0.94 -5.26
CA ALA A 172 10.72 0.65 -3.86
C ALA A 172 11.04 -0.81 -3.50
N GLY A 173 10.65 -1.77 -4.36
CA GLY A 173 10.94 -3.19 -4.13
C GLY A 173 12.45 -3.50 -4.20
N VAL A 174 13.18 -2.91 -5.13
CA VAL A 174 14.64 -3.06 -5.20
C VAL A 174 15.31 -2.43 -3.98
N ALA A 175 14.85 -1.25 -3.55
CA ALA A 175 15.37 -0.62 -2.32
C ALA A 175 15.11 -1.49 -1.09
N ASN A 176 13.93 -2.11 -1.00
CA ASN A 176 13.60 -3.04 0.09
C ASN A 176 14.59 -4.23 0.11
N ILE A 177 14.79 -4.94 -1.02
CA ILE A 177 15.73 -6.06 -1.10
C ILE A 177 17.16 -5.64 -0.70
N ILE A 178 17.60 -4.44 -1.12
CA ILE A 178 18.92 -3.92 -0.74
C ILE A 178 19.00 -3.66 0.77
N LEU A 179 17.94 -3.07 1.35
CA LEU A 179 17.88 -2.80 2.77
C LEU A 179 17.84 -4.10 3.60
N ASP A 180 17.09 -5.10 3.15
CA ASP A 180 17.06 -6.42 3.78
C ASP A 180 18.46 -7.05 3.80
N TYR A 181 19.18 -6.97 2.69
CA TYR A 181 20.56 -7.48 2.61
C TYR A 181 21.56 -6.71 3.51
N ILE A 182 21.32 -5.42 3.77
CA ILE A 182 22.20 -4.59 4.60
C ILE A 182 21.90 -4.77 6.08
N PHE A 183 20.62 -4.94 6.46
CA PHE A 183 20.18 -4.91 7.85
C PHE A 183 19.92 -6.28 8.47
N ILE A 184 19.81 -7.33 7.66
CA ILE A 184 19.68 -8.72 8.08
C ILE A 184 21.02 -9.45 7.87
#